data_828071712fddcbb45a6673d3ce80e70f
#
_entry.id   828071712fddcbb45a6673d3ce80e70f
#
_cell.length_a   1.000
_cell.length_b   1.000
_cell.length_c   1.000
_cell.angle_alpha   90.00
_cell.angle_beta   90.00
_cell.angle_gamma   90.00
#
_symmetry.space_group_name_H-M   'P 1'
#
loop_
_entity.id
_entity.type
_entity.pdbx_description
1 polymer ?
#
loop_
_entity_poly.entity_id
_entity_poly.type
_entity_poly.pdbx_seq_one_letter_code
_entity_poly.pdbx_strand_id
1 'polypeptide(L)'
;ILTGKEIGLLSEEELIEKIRSTTVFARTTPEQKLRLVEAFGKIGEVVAVTGDGVNDAPALKRAEIGVAMGSGTDVARGAADVVILDDNFATIVQAIFEGRGVLYKMRTVITYLLADSFDELLLVGGSIIAGLVLPISALQILFVKFFADIFPAMAFTFEKIDGKRVAHRSKKTG
;
A
#
# COMPACT_ATOMS: atom_id res chain seq x y z
N ILE A 1 -27.27 -3.35 -5.41
CA ILE A 1 -27.23 -1.89 -5.57
C ILE A 1 -27.84 -1.26 -4.33
N LEU A 2 -27.21 -0.22 -3.80
CA LEU A 2 -27.71 0.56 -2.67
C LEU A 2 -27.74 2.04 -3.09
N THR A 3 -28.89 2.67 -2.95
CA THR A 3 -29.08 4.08 -3.35
C THR A 3 -28.82 5.04 -2.18
N GLY A 4 -28.50 6.32 -2.50
CA GLY A 4 -28.33 7.34 -1.47
C GLY A 4 -29.53 7.50 -0.55
N LYS A 5 -30.78 7.34 -1.07
CA LYS A 5 -31.99 7.36 -0.23
C LYS A 5 -31.99 6.24 0.81
N GLU A 6 -31.61 5.03 0.42
CA GLU A 6 -31.53 3.88 1.32
C GLU A 6 -30.39 4.04 2.33
N ILE A 7 -29.20 4.52 1.88
CA ILE A 7 -28.06 4.80 2.77
C ILE A 7 -28.43 5.81 3.85
N GLY A 8 -29.25 6.84 3.51
CA GLY A 8 -29.69 7.85 4.45
C GLY A 8 -30.60 7.33 5.57
N LEU A 9 -31.26 6.19 5.34
CA LEU A 9 -32.19 5.56 6.31
C LEU A 9 -31.52 4.52 7.21
N LEU A 10 -30.32 4.03 6.83
CA LEU A 10 -29.62 2.99 7.57
C LEU A 10 -28.87 3.55 8.79
N SER A 11 -28.89 2.82 9.89
CA SER A 11 -27.94 2.99 11.00
C SER A 11 -26.52 2.68 10.53
N GLU A 12 -25.54 2.92 11.39
CA GLU A 12 -24.16 2.63 11.05
C GLU A 12 -23.88 1.12 10.98
N GLU A 13 -24.46 0.37 11.93
CA GLU A 13 -24.36 -1.08 11.99
C GLU A 13 -25.00 -1.75 10.76
N GLU A 14 -26.19 -1.30 10.38
CA GLU A 14 -26.90 -1.79 9.20
C GLU A 14 -26.14 -1.48 7.91
N LEU A 15 -25.51 -0.29 7.82
CA LEU A 15 -24.68 0.08 6.68
C LEU A 15 -23.45 -0.85 6.58
N ILE A 16 -22.76 -1.11 7.69
CA ILE A 16 -21.60 -2.01 7.75
C ILE A 16 -21.97 -3.43 7.31
N GLU A 17 -23.13 -3.91 7.67
CA GLU A 17 -23.62 -5.22 7.24
C GLU A 17 -23.91 -5.24 5.72
N LYS A 18 -24.60 -4.21 5.23
CA LYS A 18 -24.99 -4.12 3.81
C LYS A 18 -23.82 -3.93 2.84
N ILE A 19 -22.79 -3.17 3.22
CA ILE A 19 -21.62 -2.94 2.34
C ILE A 19 -20.86 -4.22 2.02
N ARG A 20 -20.90 -5.24 2.90
CA ARG A 20 -20.25 -6.55 2.65
C ARG A 20 -20.82 -7.29 1.44
N SER A 21 -22.09 -7.06 1.12
CA SER A 21 -22.79 -7.72 0.02
C SER A 21 -23.14 -6.78 -1.14
N THR A 22 -22.81 -5.49 -1.04
CA THR A 22 -23.16 -4.48 -2.04
C THR A 22 -21.93 -4.00 -2.79
N THR A 23 -21.97 -4.09 -4.12
CA THR A 23 -20.88 -3.65 -5.00
C THR A 23 -21.19 -2.32 -5.74
N VAL A 24 -22.43 -1.89 -5.76
CA VAL A 24 -22.85 -0.67 -6.48
C VAL A 24 -23.59 0.27 -5.55
N PHE A 25 -23.06 1.46 -5.39
CA PHE A 25 -23.65 2.56 -4.64
C PHE A 25 -24.02 3.69 -5.65
N ALA A 26 -25.27 4.11 -5.66
CA ALA A 26 -25.75 5.03 -6.67
C ALA A 26 -26.43 6.26 -6.07
N ARG A 27 -26.25 7.43 -6.73
CA ARG A 27 -26.90 8.70 -6.35
C ARG A 27 -26.62 9.09 -4.89
N THR A 28 -25.39 8.94 -4.46
CA THR A 28 -24.92 9.29 -3.12
C THR A 28 -24.60 10.78 -3.04
N THR A 29 -24.91 11.41 -1.90
CA THR A 29 -24.45 12.75 -1.55
C THR A 29 -22.98 12.74 -1.10
N PRO A 30 -22.27 13.89 -1.04
CA PRO A 30 -20.91 13.95 -0.50
C PRO A 30 -20.79 13.38 0.91
N GLU A 31 -21.75 13.67 1.78
CA GLU A 31 -21.79 13.15 3.16
C GLU A 31 -21.94 11.62 3.19
N GLN A 32 -22.74 11.08 2.25
CA GLN A 32 -22.94 9.64 2.13
C GLN A 32 -21.69 8.94 1.55
N LYS A 33 -20.97 9.59 0.63
CA LYS A 33 -19.67 9.08 0.17
C LYS A 33 -18.69 8.96 1.33
N LEU A 34 -18.57 10.02 2.15
CA LEU A 34 -17.74 10.02 3.33
C LEU A 34 -18.12 8.89 4.30
N ARG A 35 -19.41 8.74 4.56
CA ARG A 35 -19.95 7.70 5.43
C ARG A 35 -19.65 6.28 4.93
N LEU A 36 -19.69 6.06 3.60
CA LEU A 36 -19.28 4.79 2.98
C LEU A 36 -17.79 4.51 3.18
N VAL A 37 -16.93 5.51 2.97
CA VAL A 37 -15.48 5.39 3.18
C VAL A 37 -15.19 4.97 4.62
N GLU A 38 -15.82 5.62 5.59
CA GLU A 38 -15.66 5.28 7.01
C GLU A 38 -16.17 3.88 7.35
N ALA A 39 -17.29 3.47 6.77
CA ALA A 39 -17.84 2.15 6.98
C ALA A 39 -16.93 1.04 6.43
N PHE A 40 -16.36 1.23 5.23
CA PHE A 40 -15.36 0.30 4.67
C PHE A 40 -14.09 0.25 5.52
N GLY A 41 -13.58 1.38 6.00
CA GLY A 41 -12.43 1.44 6.90
C GLY A 41 -12.67 0.68 8.22
N LYS A 42 -13.89 0.74 8.79
CA LYS A 42 -14.26 0.02 10.02
C LYS A 42 -14.24 -1.51 9.87
N ILE A 43 -14.46 -2.03 8.68
CA ILE A 43 -14.35 -3.48 8.40
C ILE A 43 -12.94 -3.90 8.00
N GLY A 44 -11.96 -2.96 8.05
CA GLY A 44 -10.55 -3.23 7.76
C GLY A 44 -10.19 -3.24 6.28
N GLU A 45 -11.06 -2.74 5.40
CA GLU A 45 -10.76 -2.58 3.99
C GLU A 45 -9.92 -1.31 3.75
N VAL A 46 -8.98 -1.39 2.80
CA VAL A 46 -8.21 -0.24 2.33
C VAL A 46 -8.98 0.42 1.19
N VAL A 47 -9.44 1.66 1.43
CA VAL A 47 -10.32 2.37 0.52
C VAL A 47 -9.55 3.40 -0.30
N ALA A 48 -9.62 3.26 -1.62
CA ALA A 48 -9.23 4.31 -2.54
C ALA A 48 -10.49 5.03 -3.07
N VAL A 49 -10.51 6.35 -2.97
CA VAL A 49 -11.61 7.19 -3.47
C VAL A 49 -11.14 8.01 -4.64
N THR A 50 -11.94 8.06 -5.69
CA THR A 50 -11.71 8.96 -6.83
C THR A 50 -12.70 10.13 -6.80
N GLY A 51 -12.22 11.32 -7.15
CA GLY A 51 -13.06 12.51 -7.27
C GLY A 51 -12.42 13.60 -8.10
N ASP A 52 -13.24 14.50 -8.65
CA ASP A 52 -12.84 15.60 -9.52
C ASP A 52 -13.36 16.96 -9.02
N GLY A 53 -14.32 16.96 -8.11
CA GLY A 53 -15.02 18.15 -7.63
C GLY A 53 -14.70 18.56 -6.20
N VAL A 54 -15.07 19.79 -5.87
CA VAL A 54 -14.96 20.33 -4.49
C VAL A 54 -15.75 19.47 -3.49
N ASN A 55 -16.85 18.89 -3.92
CA ASN A 55 -17.72 18.05 -3.10
C ASN A 55 -17.09 16.70 -2.74
N ASP A 56 -16.08 16.27 -3.49
CA ASP A 56 -15.37 15.00 -3.24
C ASP A 56 -14.20 15.16 -2.26
N ALA A 57 -13.72 16.38 -2.03
CA ALA A 57 -12.55 16.67 -1.18
C ALA A 57 -12.63 16.07 0.22
N PRO A 58 -13.76 16.09 0.96
CA PRO A 58 -13.85 15.44 2.26
C PRO A 58 -13.65 13.92 2.18
N ALA A 59 -14.22 13.25 1.17
CA ALA A 59 -14.07 11.82 0.97
C ALA A 59 -12.67 11.45 0.49
N LEU A 60 -12.05 12.25 -0.40
CA LEU A 60 -10.66 12.08 -0.85
C LEU A 60 -9.70 12.15 0.33
N LYS A 61 -9.86 13.14 1.21
CA LYS A 61 -8.99 13.34 2.37
C LYS A 61 -9.19 12.28 3.47
N ARG A 62 -10.37 11.67 3.53
CA ARG A 62 -10.71 10.68 4.57
C ARG A 62 -10.33 9.26 4.18
N ALA A 63 -10.26 8.97 2.89
CA ALA A 63 -9.82 7.67 2.38
C ALA A 63 -8.36 7.39 2.73
N GLU A 64 -7.97 6.14 2.77
CA GLU A 64 -6.56 5.75 2.89
C GLU A 64 -5.76 6.17 1.64
N ILE A 65 -6.43 6.29 0.47
CA ILE A 65 -5.83 6.77 -0.77
C ILE A 65 -6.86 7.66 -1.47
N GLY A 66 -6.63 8.97 -1.46
CA GLY A 66 -7.39 9.93 -2.27
C GLY A 66 -6.78 10.06 -3.67
N VAL A 67 -7.59 9.90 -4.72
CA VAL A 67 -7.17 10.00 -6.12
C VAL A 67 -7.97 11.09 -6.83
N ALA A 68 -7.34 12.18 -7.23
CA ALA A 68 -7.98 13.21 -8.02
C ALA A 68 -7.71 13.05 -9.51
N MET A 69 -8.67 13.46 -10.33
CA MET A 69 -8.47 13.57 -11.78
C MET A 69 -7.66 14.83 -12.10
N GLY A 70 -6.83 14.79 -13.14
CA GLY A 70 -5.99 15.91 -13.58
C GLY A 70 -6.84 17.12 -13.99
N SER A 71 -7.96 16.88 -14.66
CA SER A 71 -8.96 17.89 -15.02
C SER A 71 -9.81 18.36 -13.84
N GLY A 72 -9.68 17.75 -12.67
CA GLY A 72 -10.44 18.10 -11.46
C GLY A 72 -10.06 19.48 -10.91
N THR A 73 -10.88 19.95 -9.97
CA THR A 73 -10.65 21.24 -9.30
C THR A 73 -9.39 21.26 -8.47
N ASP A 74 -8.80 22.44 -8.24
CA ASP A 74 -7.63 22.61 -7.37
C ASP A 74 -7.89 22.10 -5.95
N VAL A 75 -9.14 22.22 -5.48
CA VAL A 75 -9.55 21.71 -4.16
C VAL A 75 -9.50 20.19 -4.12
N ALA A 76 -9.99 19.49 -5.14
CA ALA A 76 -9.92 18.04 -5.23
C ALA A 76 -8.46 17.58 -5.33
N ARG A 77 -7.66 18.21 -6.20
CA ARG A 77 -6.23 17.92 -6.34
C ARG A 77 -5.44 18.16 -5.06
N GLY A 78 -5.75 19.24 -4.35
CA GLY A 78 -5.09 19.55 -3.07
C GLY A 78 -5.51 18.65 -1.89
N ALA A 79 -6.64 17.95 -2.01
CA ALA A 79 -7.12 17.01 -1.01
C ALA A 79 -6.68 15.56 -1.27
N ALA A 80 -6.20 15.25 -2.47
CA ALA A 80 -5.82 13.91 -2.89
C ALA A 80 -4.34 13.59 -2.63
N ASP A 81 -4.04 12.31 -2.45
CA ASP A 81 -2.67 11.80 -2.33
C ASP A 81 -2.02 11.56 -3.70
N VAL A 82 -2.85 11.27 -4.72
CA VAL A 82 -2.43 10.97 -6.10
C VAL A 82 -3.29 11.75 -7.08
N VAL A 83 -2.66 12.27 -8.14
CA VAL A 83 -3.36 12.94 -9.24
C VAL A 83 -3.13 12.18 -10.54
N ILE A 84 -4.21 11.77 -11.21
CA ILE A 84 -4.18 11.07 -12.50
C ILE A 84 -4.21 12.09 -13.64
N LEU A 85 -3.05 12.37 -14.23
CA LEU A 85 -2.89 13.45 -15.22
C LEU A 85 -3.59 13.19 -16.55
N ASP A 86 -3.79 11.94 -16.91
CA ASP A 86 -4.42 11.50 -18.17
C ASP A 86 -5.92 11.26 -18.03
N ASP A 87 -6.49 11.53 -16.88
CA ASP A 87 -7.91 11.31 -16.54
C ASP A 87 -8.44 9.90 -16.85
N ASN A 88 -7.54 8.92 -16.91
CA ASN A 88 -7.86 7.56 -17.29
C ASN A 88 -7.92 6.63 -16.07
N PHE A 89 -9.09 6.07 -15.80
CA PHE A 89 -9.27 5.11 -14.71
C PHE A 89 -8.40 3.84 -14.85
N ALA A 90 -8.00 3.47 -16.07
CA ALA A 90 -7.10 2.33 -16.26
C ALA A 90 -5.71 2.59 -15.64
N THR A 91 -5.28 3.85 -15.56
CA THR A 91 -4.03 4.26 -14.91
C THR A 91 -4.06 4.00 -13.40
N ILE A 92 -5.24 4.08 -12.76
CA ILE A 92 -5.39 3.71 -11.34
C ILE A 92 -5.10 2.22 -11.14
N VAL A 93 -5.61 1.37 -12.02
CA VAL A 93 -5.34 -0.08 -11.96
C VAL A 93 -3.84 -0.36 -12.13
N GLN A 94 -3.21 0.32 -13.07
CA GLN A 94 -1.76 0.21 -13.28
C GLN A 94 -0.99 0.68 -12.04
N ALA A 95 -1.36 1.81 -11.44
CA ALA A 95 -0.74 2.33 -10.22
C ALA A 95 -0.85 1.32 -9.04
N ILE A 96 -2.00 0.63 -8.91
CA ILE A 96 -2.16 -0.44 -7.91
C ILE A 96 -1.18 -1.59 -8.16
N PHE A 97 -0.99 -2.02 -9.41
CA PHE A 97 -0.03 -3.07 -9.75
C PHE A 97 1.41 -2.64 -9.45
N GLU A 98 1.78 -1.42 -9.85
CA GLU A 98 3.12 -0.88 -9.57
C GLU A 98 3.37 -0.75 -8.06
N GLY A 99 2.40 -0.21 -7.29
CA GLY A 99 2.51 -0.11 -5.84
C GLY A 99 2.70 -1.47 -5.16
N ARG A 100 1.95 -2.50 -5.59
CA ARG A 100 2.15 -3.88 -5.09
C ARG A 100 3.53 -4.42 -5.44
N GLY A 101 4.03 -4.07 -6.62
CA GLY A 101 5.37 -4.44 -7.06
C GLY A 101 6.46 -3.78 -6.21
N VAL A 102 6.29 -2.51 -5.88
CA VAL A 102 7.21 -1.80 -4.97
C VAL A 102 7.24 -2.49 -3.59
N LEU A 103 6.06 -2.83 -3.02
CA LEU A 103 5.99 -3.55 -1.75
C LEU A 103 6.67 -4.93 -1.81
N TYR A 104 6.54 -5.65 -2.93
CA TYR A 104 7.22 -6.92 -3.13
C TYR A 104 8.75 -6.73 -3.10
N LYS A 105 9.28 -5.76 -3.85
CA LYS A 105 10.71 -5.44 -3.89
C LYS A 105 11.22 -5.03 -2.51
N MET A 106 10.52 -4.16 -1.81
CA MET A 106 10.86 -3.75 -0.44
C MET A 106 10.97 -4.95 0.50
N ARG A 107 10.00 -5.87 0.47
CA ARG A 107 10.06 -7.10 1.28
C ARG A 107 11.26 -7.96 0.93
N THR A 108 11.59 -8.09 -0.37
CA THR A 108 12.75 -8.87 -0.81
C THR A 108 14.05 -8.26 -0.29
N VAL A 109 14.22 -6.95 -0.42
CA VAL A 109 15.40 -6.22 0.10
C VAL A 109 15.49 -6.35 1.62
N ILE A 110 14.41 -6.12 2.35
CA ILE A 110 14.39 -6.24 3.81
C ILE A 110 14.74 -7.68 4.25
N THR A 111 14.15 -8.68 3.59
CA THR A 111 14.46 -10.09 3.90
C THR A 111 15.94 -10.42 3.67
N TYR A 112 16.50 -9.93 2.55
CA TYR A 112 17.92 -10.07 2.25
C TYR A 112 18.81 -9.44 3.33
N LEU A 113 18.56 -8.17 3.67
CA LEU A 113 19.36 -7.44 4.68
C LEU A 113 19.25 -8.06 6.08
N LEU A 114 18.05 -8.56 6.45
CA LEU A 114 17.87 -9.26 7.73
C LEU A 114 18.61 -10.59 7.76
N ALA A 115 18.55 -11.36 6.67
CA ALA A 115 19.27 -12.64 6.57
C ALA A 115 20.78 -12.44 6.70
N ASP A 116 21.34 -11.47 5.97
CA ASP A 116 22.76 -11.12 6.02
C ASP A 116 23.20 -10.69 7.44
N SER A 117 22.39 -9.82 8.08
CA SER A 117 22.67 -9.39 9.47
C SER A 117 22.59 -10.55 10.47
N PHE A 118 21.72 -11.54 10.21
CA PHE A 118 21.59 -12.72 11.06
C PHE A 118 22.80 -13.66 10.91
N ASP A 119 23.32 -13.80 9.69
CA ASP A 119 24.54 -14.59 9.42
C ASP A 119 25.75 -14.02 10.16
N GLU A 120 25.92 -12.69 10.18
CA GLU A 120 27.00 -12.05 10.96
C GLU A 120 26.83 -12.26 12.47
N LEU A 121 25.61 -12.13 12.99
CA LEU A 121 25.32 -12.36 14.39
C LEU A 121 25.67 -13.80 14.79
N LEU A 122 25.34 -14.77 13.95
CA LEU A 122 25.71 -16.17 14.18
C LEU A 122 27.20 -16.39 14.08
N LEU A 123 27.89 -15.77 13.12
CA LEU A 123 29.33 -15.91 12.95
C LEU A 123 30.10 -15.34 14.15
N VAL A 124 29.83 -14.09 14.50
CA VAL A 124 30.53 -13.41 15.61
C VAL A 124 30.12 -13.98 16.96
N GLY A 125 28.79 -14.11 17.19
CA GLY A 125 28.26 -14.64 18.45
C GLY A 125 28.65 -16.10 18.67
N GLY A 126 28.58 -16.92 17.63
CA GLY A 126 29.04 -18.32 17.67
C GLY A 126 30.52 -18.46 17.98
N SER A 127 31.37 -17.61 17.39
CA SER A 127 32.81 -17.60 17.68
C SER A 127 33.12 -17.25 19.16
N ILE A 128 32.42 -16.27 19.71
CA ILE A 128 32.56 -15.86 21.11
C ILE A 128 32.11 -17.01 22.03
N ILE A 129 30.98 -17.63 21.80
CA ILE A 129 30.46 -18.75 22.61
C ILE A 129 31.40 -19.96 22.53
N ALA A 130 31.95 -20.22 21.35
CA ALA A 130 32.88 -21.34 21.15
C ALA A 130 34.31 -21.06 21.69
N GLY A 131 34.59 -19.86 22.21
CA GLY A 131 35.93 -19.47 22.69
C GLY A 131 36.98 -19.35 21.58
N LEU A 132 36.51 -19.13 20.32
CA LEU A 132 37.39 -18.98 19.16
C LEU A 132 37.84 -17.52 18.98
N VAL A 133 38.93 -17.34 18.26
CA VAL A 133 39.36 -16.00 17.85
C VAL A 133 38.30 -15.42 16.89
N LEU A 134 37.93 -14.13 17.04
CA LEU A 134 37.00 -13.46 16.15
C LEU A 134 37.50 -13.57 14.70
N PRO A 135 36.68 -14.16 13.79
CA PRO A 135 37.11 -14.43 12.42
C PRO A 135 37.26 -13.16 11.59
N ILE A 136 36.55 -12.09 11.98
CA ILE A 136 36.46 -10.83 11.23
C ILE A 136 36.54 -9.66 12.22
N SER A 137 37.32 -8.64 11.89
CA SER A 137 37.36 -7.38 12.65
C SER A 137 36.16 -6.50 12.33
N ALA A 138 35.80 -5.58 13.23
CA ALA A 138 34.70 -4.63 13.02
C ALA A 138 34.88 -3.79 11.72
N LEU A 139 36.12 -3.43 11.37
CA LEU A 139 36.40 -2.70 10.13
C LEU A 139 36.14 -3.55 8.87
N GLN A 140 36.48 -4.83 8.93
CA GLN A 140 36.22 -5.79 7.85
C GLN A 140 34.71 -6.01 7.66
N ILE A 141 33.95 -6.14 8.77
CA ILE A 141 32.50 -6.23 8.73
C ILE A 141 31.91 -5.00 8.01
N LEU A 142 32.33 -3.79 8.42
CA LEU A 142 31.85 -2.55 7.81
C LEU A 142 32.16 -2.49 6.30
N PHE A 143 33.37 -2.89 5.91
CA PHE A 143 33.79 -2.89 4.51
C PHE A 143 32.99 -3.89 3.67
N VAL A 144 32.82 -5.12 4.17
CA VAL A 144 32.03 -6.16 3.49
C VAL A 144 30.58 -5.73 3.35
N LYS A 145 29.97 -5.19 4.41
CA LYS A 145 28.58 -4.69 4.37
C LYS A 145 28.38 -3.58 3.35
N PHE A 146 29.31 -2.65 3.26
CA PHE A 146 29.22 -1.58 2.27
C PHE A 146 29.07 -2.10 0.84
N PHE A 147 29.82 -3.15 0.48
CA PHE A 147 29.78 -3.73 -0.85
C PHE A 147 28.70 -4.82 -1.01
N ALA A 148 28.54 -5.70 -0.03
CA ALA A 148 27.63 -6.82 -0.09
C ALA A 148 26.14 -6.40 0.02
N ASP A 149 25.82 -5.35 0.77
CA ASP A 149 24.43 -4.94 0.97
C ASP A 149 23.94 -3.99 -0.14
N ILE A 150 24.76 -3.02 -0.52
CA ILE A 150 24.33 -1.96 -1.45
C ILE A 150 24.08 -2.52 -2.86
N PHE A 151 25.00 -3.27 -3.43
CA PHE A 151 24.87 -3.71 -4.82
C PHE A 151 23.73 -4.71 -5.04
N PRO A 152 23.53 -5.75 -4.22
CA PRO A 152 22.36 -6.62 -4.35
C PRO A 152 21.04 -5.90 -4.06
N ALA A 153 20.97 -5.02 -3.06
CA ALA A 153 19.79 -4.23 -2.78
C ALA A 153 19.38 -3.35 -3.97
N MET A 154 20.35 -2.72 -4.63
CA MET A 154 20.12 -2.00 -5.88
C MET A 154 19.64 -2.93 -7.00
N ALA A 155 20.24 -4.10 -7.17
CA ALA A 155 19.85 -5.06 -8.20
C ALA A 155 18.40 -5.50 -8.04
N PHE A 156 17.94 -5.80 -6.82
CA PHE A 156 16.54 -6.14 -6.54
C PHE A 156 15.58 -4.99 -6.86
N THR A 157 16.02 -3.73 -6.74
CA THR A 157 15.20 -2.57 -7.09
C THR A 157 14.94 -2.47 -8.59
N PHE A 158 15.90 -2.87 -9.42
CA PHE A 158 15.79 -2.86 -10.89
C PHE A 158 15.16 -4.13 -11.48
N GLU A 159 14.91 -5.17 -10.66
CA GLU A 159 14.26 -6.39 -11.14
C GLU A 159 12.88 -6.09 -11.72
N LYS A 160 12.58 -6.63 -12.90
CA LYS A 160 11.24 -6.51 -13.50
C LYS A 160 10.22 -7.34 -12.70
N ILE A 161 9.10 -6.71 -12.41
CA ILE A 161 8.02 -7.34 -11.65
C ILE A 161 7.27 -8.28 -12.59
N ASP A 162 7.24 -9.58 -12.27
CA ASP A 162 6.35 -10.52 -12.95
C ASP A 162 4.92 -10.31 -12.43
N GLY A 163 4.03 -9.83 -13.30
CA GLY A 163 2.63 -9.56 -12.97
C GLY A 163 1.89 -10.76 -12.33
N LYS A 164 2.32 -11.99 -12.63
CA LYS A 164 1.74 -13.21 -12.05
C LYS A 164 2.05 -13.34 -10.55
N ARG A 165 3.25 -12.92 -10.12
CA ARG A 165 3.67 -12.95 -8.70
C ARG A 165 2.90 -11.93 -7.86
N VAL A 166 2.56 -10.79 -8.46
CA VAL A 166 1.82 -9.71 -7.79
C VAL A 166 0.32 -10.03 -7.69
N ALA A 167 -0.26 -10.63 -8.73
CA ALA A 167 -1.68 -10.98 -8.78
C ALA A 167 -2.07 -12.10 -7.79
N HIS A 168 -1.18 -13.08 -7.55
CA HIS A 168 -1.50 -14.26 -6.73
C HIS A 168 -1.63 -13.95 -5.22
N ARG A 169 -1.08 -12.84 -4.74
CA ARG A 169 -1.08 -12.47 -3.31
C ARG A 169 -2.31 -11.71 -2.85
N SER A 170 -3.15 -11.23 -3.78
CA SER A 170 -4.42 -10.53 -3.48
C SER A 170 -5.51 -11.44 -2.89
N LYS A 171 -5.37 -12.77 -2.98
CA LYS A 171 -6.37 -13.75 -2.51
C LYS A 171 -6.15 -14.28 -1.09
N LYS A 172 -5.16 -13.80 -0.35
CA LYS A 172 -4.78 -14.35 0.97
C LYS A 172 -4.91 -13.37 2.15
N THR A 173 -5.66 -12.30 2.00
CA THR A 173 -6.07 -11.44 3.12
C THR A 173 -7.59 -11.38 3.13
N GLY A 174 -8.17 -12.44 3.58
CA GLY A 174 -9.55 -12.62 3.92
C GLY A 174 -9.62 -13.70 4.97
#